data_ccbed8a2f323564d90ba98d8fa6c7307
#
_entry.id   ccbed8a2f323564d90ba98d8fa6c7307
#
_cell.length_a   1.000
_cell.length_b   1.000
_cell.length_c   1.000
_cell.angle_alpha   90.00
_cell.angle_beta   90.00
_cell.angle_gamma   90.00
#
_symmetry.space_group_name_H-M   'P 1'
#
loop_
_entity.id
_entity.type
_entity.pdbx_description
1 polymer ?
#
loop_
_entity_poly.entity_id
_entity_poly.type
_entity_poly.pdbx_seq_one_letter_code
_entity_poly.pdbx_strand_id
1 'polypeptide(L)' 'MEKRVNKKDFIRYDEGAERYSMSKHSFMKLAQEAHAVYKINRITLVNVPIFEEYLESFRV' A
#
# COMPACT_ATOMS: atom_id res chain seq x y z
N MET A 1 5.09 23.22 -0.14
CA MET A 1 5.01 22.71 0.23
C MET A 1 4.54 21.92 0.63
N GLU A 2 4.10 21.54 0.46
CA GLU A 2 3.74 20.86 0.89
C GLU A 2 3.64 19.92 1.29
N LYS A 3 3.46 19.61 1.48
CA LYS A 3 3.48 18.77 2.01
C LYS A 3 2.79 17.73 2.26
N ARG A 4 2.80 16.88 2.04
CA ARG A 4 2.10 15.81 2.30
C ARG A 4 2.15 15.39 3.62
N VAL A 5 1.85 16.18 4.45
CA VAL A 5 2.05 15.87 5.82
C VAL A 5 1.22 14.75 6.34
N ASN A 6 0.08 14.49 5.75
CA ASN A 6 -0.79 13.47 6.29
C ASN A 6 -0.62 12.11 5.66
N LYS A 7 0.29 12.00 4.75
CA LYS A 7 0.46 10.76 4.05
C LYS A 7 1.41 9.85 4.81
N LYS A 8 0.97 8.65 5.10
CA LYS A 8 1.83 7.68 5.74
C LYS A 8 2.63 6.93 4.70
N ASP A 9 3.85 6.59 5.03
CA ASP A 9 4.70 5.81 4.14
C ASP A 9 4.45 4.31 4.30
N PHE A 10 3.95 3.89 5.44
CA PHE A 10 3.65 2.48 5.70
C PHE A 10 2.26 2.34 6.29
N ILE A 11 1.49 1.42 5.75
CA ILE A 11 0.13 1.19 6.22
C ILE A 11 -0.14 -0.29 6.34
N ARG A 12 -1.22 -0.64 7.04
CA ARG A 12 -1.67 -2.01 7.17
C ARG A 12 -2.63 -2.36 6.05
N TYR A 13 -2.90 -3.66 5.90
CA TYR A 13 -3.81 -4.11 4.85
C TYR A 13 -5.19 -3.47 4.94
N ASP A 14 -5.75 -3.42 6.14
CA ASP A 14 -7.08 -2.84 6.32
C ASP A 14 -7.12 -1.39 5.88
N GLU A 15 -6.11 -0.65 6.30
CA GLU A 15 -6.03 0.76 5.98
C GLU A 15 -5.83 0.97 4.48
N GLY A 16 -5.01 0.12 3.87
CA GLY A 16 -4.76 0.23 2.44
C GLY A 16 -5.99 -0.08 1.61
N ALA A 17 -6.73 -1.11 2.02
CA ALA A 17 -7.94 -1.46 1.29
C ALA A 17 -8.91 -0.29 1.27
N GLU A 18 -9.07 0.35 2.41
CA GLU A 18 -9.98 1.48 2.51
C GLU A 18 -9.47 2.67 1.71
N ARG A 19 -8.19 2.95 1.82
CA ARG A 19 -7.59 4.10 1.14
C ARG A 19 -7.72 4.00 -0.38
N TYR A 20 -7.56 2.79 -0.92
CA TYR A 20 -7.58 2.60 -2.37
C TYR A 20 -8.88 2.00 -2.86
N SER A 21 -9.90 1.95 -2.01
CA SER A 21 -11.24 1.55 -2.40
C SER A 21 -11.30 0.16 -3.01
N MET A 22 -10.64 -0.78 -2.35
CA MET A 22 -10.67 -2.16 -2.83
C MET A 22 -10.80 -3.09 -1.64
N SER A 23 -11.06 -4.36 -1.90
CA SER A 23 -11.19 -5.33 -0.83
C SER A 23 -9.83 -5.56 -0.19
N LYS A 24 -9.84 -6.04 1.05
CA LYS A 24 -8.62 -6.33 1.75
C LYS A 24 -7.79 -7.36 0.99
N HIS A 25 -8.45 -8.38 0.46
CA HIS A 25 -7.77 -9.43 -0.29
C HIS A 25 -7.11 -8.86 -1.55
N SER A 26 -7.82 -8.01 -2.26
CA SER A 26 -7.28 -7.39 -3.47
C SER A 26 -6.07 -6.53 -3.16
N PHE A 27 -6.17 -5.72 -2.10
CA PHE A 27 -5.06 -4.87 -1.72
C PHE A 27 -3.85 -5.71 -1.32
N MET A 28 -4.08 -6.75 -0.52
CA MET A 28 -3.01 -7.62 -0.09
C MET A 28 -2.29 -8.23 -1.28
N LYS A 29 -3.06 -8.73 -2.24
CA LYS A 29 -2.48 -9.38 -3.40
C LYS A 29 -1.65 -8.42 -4.23
N LEU A 30 -2.18 -7.21 -4.46
CA LEU A 30 -1.46 -6.22 -5.24
C LEU A 30 -0.19 -5.77 -4.52
N ALA A 31 -0.27 -5.60 -3.20
CA ALA A 31 0.90 -5.19 -2.44
C ALA A 31 2.01 -6.23 -2.52
N GLN A 32 1.63 -7.50 -2.49
CA GLN A 32 2.61 -8.57 -2.61
C GLN A 32 3.24 -8.60 -4.00
N GLU A 33 2.44 -8.39 -5.02
CA GLU A 33 2.95 -8.34 -6.39
C GLU A 33 3.89 -7.16 -6.59
N ALA A 34 3.62 -6.07 -5.89
CA ALA A 34 4.47 -4.89 -5.97
C ALA A 34 5.75 -5.03 -5.19
N HIS A 35 5.89 -6.13 -4.42
CA HIS A 35 7.03 -6.32 -3.52
C HIS A 35 7.10 -5.20 -2.50
N ALA A 36 5.94 -4.75 -2.04
CA ALA A 36 5.84 -3.64 -1.12
C ALA A 36 5.51 -4.06 0.30
N VAL A 37 5.49 -5.37 0.57
CA VAL A 37 5.10 -5.89 1.87
C VAL A 37 6.30 -6.15 2.75
N TYR A 38 6.23 -5.69 3.98
CA TYR A 38 7.27 -5.89 4.99
C TYR A 38 6.66 -6.66 6.14
N LYS A 39 7.30 -7.74 6.53
CA LYS A 39 6.86 -8.50 7.69
C LYS A 39 7.87 -8.37 8.80
N ILE A 40 7.44 -7.81 9.91
CA ILE A 40 8.31 -7.62 11.06
C ILE A 40 7.62 -8.26 12.25
N ASN A 41 8.11 -9.42 12.67
CA ASN A 41 7.46 -10.19 13.72
C ASN A 41 6.04 -10.50 13.29
N ARG A 42 5.05 -9.96 14.00
CA ARG A 42 3.65 -10.21 13.66
C ARG A 42 3.00 -9.05 12.94
N ILE A 43 3.78 -8.06 12.62
CA ILE A 43 3.27 -6.87 11.97
C ILE A 43 3.54 -6.96 10.48
N THR A 44 2.52 -6.67 9.68
CA THR A 44 2.67 -6.61 8.24
C THR A 44 2.43 -5.18 7.81
N LEU A 45 3.38 -4.62 7.09
CA LEU A 45 3.31 -3.24 6.61
C LEU A 45 3.45 -3.21 5.11
N VAL A 46 2.83 -2.21 4.50
CA VAL A 46 2.94 -2.00 3.06
C VAL A 46 3.60 -0.66 2.82
N ASN A 47 4.64 -0.66 2.01
CA ASN A 47 5.35 0.55 1.64
C ASN A 47 4.53 1.29 0.60
N VAL A 48 3.95 2.42 1.00
CA VAL A 48 3.04 3.16 0.13
C VAL A 48 3.69 3.66 -1.15
N PRO A 49 4.86 4.31 -1.11
CA PRO A 49 5.49 4.75 -2.35
C PRO A 49 5.74 3.62 -3.34
N ILE A 50 6.20 2.48 -2.86
CA ILE A 50 6.45 1.35 -3.75
C ILE A 50 5.13 0.81 -4.31
N PHE A 51 4.11 0.71 -3.46
CA PHE A 51 2.82 0.24 -3.91
C PHE A 51 2.24 1.16 -4.98
N GLU A 52 2.33 2.47 -4.76
CA GLU A 52 1.75 3.43 -5.69
C GLU A 52 2.50 3.44 -7.03
N GLU A 53 3.79 3.20 -6.99
CA GLU A 53 4.55 3.10 -8.23
C GLU A 53 4.07 1.91 -9.05
N TYR A 54 3.84 0.79 -8.39
CA TYR A 54 3.32 -0.39 -9.07
C TYR A 54 1.91 -0.13 -9.61
N LEU A 55 1.11 0.56 -8.80
CA LEU A 55 -0.26 0.87 -9.17
C LEU A 55 -0.31 1.67 -10.48
N GLU A 56 0.66 2.53 -10.69
CA GLU A 56 0.69 3.33 -11.91
C GLU A 56 0.83 2.48 -13.16
N SER A 57 1.37 1.27 -13.04
CA SER A 57 1.51 0.40 -14.20
C SER A 57 0.15 -0.07 -14.73
N PHE A 58 -0.91 0.10 -13.93
CA PHE A 58 -2.26 -0.28 -14.36
C PHE A 58 -3.03 0.89 -14.93
N ARG A 59 -2.40 2.06 -15.01
CA ARG A 59 -3.09 3.22 -15.49
C ARG A 59 -3.42 3.08 -16.97
N VAL A 60 -4.62 3.47 -17.32
CA VAL A 60 -5.11 3.28 -18.69
C VAL A 60 -5.02 4.54 -19.50
#